data_f1b3dc1b71102be0f7e1dd725c5643ba
#
_entry.id   f1b3dc1b71102be0f7e1dd725c5643ba
#
_cell.length_a   1.000
_cell.length_b   1.000
_cell.length_c   1.000
_cell.angle_alpha   90.00
_cell.angle_beta   90.00
_cell.angle_gamma   90.00
#
_symmetry.space_group_name_H-M   'P 1'
#
loop_
_entity.id
_entity.type
_entity.pdbx_description
1 polymer ?
#
loop_
_entity_poly.entity_id
_entity_poly.type
_entity_poly.pdbx_seq_one_letter_code
_entity_poly.pdbx_strand_id
1 'polypeptide(L)'
;MRKNALLLALLAAGPLFGPYTVAAQTPTADQAPLTLTQITQMAFQVSPTLTAAQQSVVQAQARVGQAQAQRRFQITFNSTASLSGANVYQPPPTYETFGTLQNTLTVPLPLGKRPRLAITQAQELRGAVSAQLDSARLALAGQAAAAYYDVLRKQALLAVAQQTLIENQRALSDVQKRNGAGDAAQLDVLQAQVPVAAAQAALGGAENDLAIANETLNSLLGRPLDSSLLLADIAPNALALPYTLSQAKQFVLERSPDLRSAEATIRADRAAVDAARLYREPAYFLQAIDIRSKDVTSFRSEDTLQAAVTLPLSDGGLGKAQVQEAEATLAGASAQAEVVRRTIISGVSAAYLTAQSRRRQVDSARTARDIAQVTYDKTTLGYRNGLFPLFQVLTARAALTQARIAYTQAVYDAAAASTTLSTAFAGSMPTPAPAPAVPAPAPLAGTIGTSPAGTGPSRASSGGRGGP
;
A
#
# COMPACT_ATOMS: atom_id res chain seq x y z
N MET A 1 -13.64 34.62 -59.06
CA MET A 1 -14.06 35.98 -58.60
C MET A 1 -14.43 35.93 -57.14
N ARG A 2 -13.92 36.87 -56.34
CA ARG A 2 -14.05 37.17 -54.89
C ARG A 2 -13.27 36.22 -53.98
N LYS A 3 -12.04 36.49 -53.59
CA LYS A 3 -11.39 37.42 -52.66
C LYS A 3 -12.20 37.62 -51.35
N ASN A 4 -11.70 37.08 -50.24
CA ASN A 4 -11.79 37.80 -48.99
C ASN A 4 -10.58 37.43 -48.10
N ALA A 5 -9.78 38.41 -47.90
CA ALA A 5 -8.72 38.55 -46.96
C ALA A 5 -9.30 38.71 -45.54
N LEU A 6 -8.74 38.07 -44.55
CA LEU A 6 -8.98 38.36 -43.13
C LEU A 6 -7.68 38.68 -42.47
N LEU A 7 -7.68 39.92 -41.95
CA LEU A 7 -6.62 40.67 -41.28
C LEU A 7 -5.96 39.91 -40.13
N LEU A 8 -4.62 40.05 -40.08
CA LEU A 8 -3.81 40.01 -38.86
C LEU A 8 -4.18 41.21 -37.99
N ALA A 9 -4.59 40.92 -36.74
CA ALA A 9 -4.53 41.90 -35.63
C ALA A 9 -3.51 41.40 -34.61
N LEU A 10 -2.32 41.96 -34.72
CA LEU A 10 -1.25 41.85 -33.72
C LEU A 10 -1.59 42.82 -32.59
N LEU A 11 -1.94 42.31 -31.44
CA LEU A 11 -2.04 43.11 -30.19
C LEU A 11 -0.94 42.69 -29.25
N ALA A 12 0.02 43.56 -29.10
CA ALA A 12 1.08 43.53 -28.11
C ALA A 12 0.47 43.65 -26.71
N ALA A 13 0.59 42.59 -25.91
CA ALA A 13 0.42 42.62 -24.47
C ALA A 13 1.79 42.36 -23.81
N GLY A 14 2.36 43.43 -23.27
CA GLY A 14 3.62 43.37 -22.50
C GLY A 14 3.48 42.53 -21.23
N PRO A 15 4.61 42.01 -20.69
CA PRO A 15 4.60 41.21 -19.49
C PRO A 15 4.44 42.11 -18.25
N LEU A 16 3.29 41.99 -17.59
CA LEU A 16 3.12 42.46 -16.21
C LEU A 16 3.79 41.44 -15.29
N PHE A 17 5.09 41.63 -15.04
CA PHE A 17 5.76 41.00 -13.90
C PHE A 17 5.36 41.78 -12.64
N GLY A 18 4.30 41.34 -11.97
CA GLY A 18 4.05 41.67 -10.58
C GLY A 18 5.01 40.85 -9.68
N PRO A 19 5.55 41.45 -8.60
CA PRO A 19 6.37 40.67 -7.67
C PRO A 19 5.50 39.62 -7.00
N TYR A 20 5.73 38.34 -7.32
CA TYR A 20 5.21 37.23 -6.52
C TYR A 20 5.90 37.28 -5.16
N THR A 21 5.25 37.87 -4.18
CA THR A 21 5.58 37.65 -2.78
C THR A 21 5.26 36.20 -2.49
N VAL A 22 6.27 35.34 -2.49
CA VAL A 22 6.22 34.01 -1.86
C VAL A 22 6.03 34.31 -0.38
N ALA A 23 4.78 34.23 0.08
CA ALA A 23 4.48 34.17 1.50
C ALA A 23 5.13 32.88 2.01
N ALA A 24 6.23 33.02 2.71
CA ALA A 24 6.79 31.94 3.52
C ALA A 24 5.67 31.53 4.50
N GLN A 25 5.03 30.40 4.25
CA GLN A 25 4.12 29.78 5.20
C GLN A 25 4.96 29.41 6.42
N THR A 26 4.93 30.25 7.44
CA THR A 26 5.37 29.89 8.78
C THR A 26 4.63 28.61 9.17
N PRO A 27 5.33 27.56 9.63
CA PRO A 27 4.67 26.37 10.12
C PRO A 27 3.80 26.77 11.32
N THR A 28 2.48 26.74 11.13
CA THR A 28 1.52 26.90 12.22
C THR A 28 1.72 25.73 13.19
N ALA A 29 2.21 26.05 14.38
CA ALA A 29 2.52 25.13 15.48
C ALA A 29 1.27 24.54 16.16
N ASP A 30 0.22 24.25 15.42
CA ASP A 30 -1.04 23.69 15.96
C ASP A 30 -1.59 22.55 15.07
N GLN A 31 -0.72 21.70 14.55
CA GLN A 31 -1.16 20.49 13.89
C GLN A 31 -1.29 19.38 14.93
N ALA A 32 -2.53 18.93 15.17
CA ALA A 32 -2.77 17.73 15.95
C ALA A 32 -1.92 16.56 15.40
N PRO A 33 -1.36 15.70 16.27
CA PRO A 33 -0.52 14.60 15.84
C PRO A 33 -1.31 13.66 14.92
N LEU A 34 -0.71 13.33 13.78
CA LEU A 34 -1.32 12.50 12.74
C LEU A 34 -1.43 11.04 13.23
N THR A 35 -2.63 10.50 13.14
CA THR A 35 -2.91 9.09 13.44
C THR A 35 -2.66 8.19 12.23
N LEU A 36 -2.46 6.89 12.44
CA LEU A 36 -2.32 5.90 11.37
C LEU A 36 -3.48 5.95 10.38
N THR A 37 -4.71 6.15 10.85
CA THR A 37 -5.90 6.24 9.98
C THR A 37 -5.82 7.44 9.04
N GLN A 38 -5.42 8.61 9.55
CA GLN A 38 -5.25 9.81 8.73
C GLN A 38 -4.13 9.63 7.71
N ILE A 39 -2.98 9.07 8.10
CA ILE A 39 -1.85 8.75 7.22
C ILE A 39 -2.31 7.83 6.09
N THR A 40 -3.05 6.76 6.41
CA THR A 40 -3.57 5.83 5.41
C THR A 40 -4.54 6.51 4.44
N GLN A 41 -5.43 7.38 4.94
CA GLN A 41 -6.35 8.14 4.08
C GLN A 41 -5.60 9.11 3.15
N MET A 42 -4.59 9.82 3.65
CA MET A 42 -3.76 10.71 2.83
C MET A 42 -3.03 9.90 1.74
N ALA A 43 -2.43 8.75 2.09
CA ALA A 43 -1.77 7.88 1.12
C ALA A 43 -2.73 7.40 0.01
N PHE A 44 -4.00 7.10 0.36
CA PHE A 44 -5.01 6.70 -0.63
C PHE A 44 -5.37 7.81 -1.62
N GLN A 45 -5.33 9.06 -1.20
CA GLN A 45 -5.66 10.20 -2.06
C GLN A 45 -4.57 10.53 -3.08
N VAL A 46 -3.32 10.28 -2.73
CA VAL A 46 -2.16 10.75 -3.51
C VAL A 46 -1.49 9.63 -4.30
N SER A 47 -1.71 8.35 -3.93
CA SER A 47 -0.97 7.21 -4.51
C SER A 47 -1.20 7.03 -6.02
N PRO A 48 -0.12 7.11 -6.84
CA PRO A 48 -0.21 6.83 -8.28
C PRO A 48 -0.56 5.37 -8.57
N THR A 49 -0.11 4.43 -7.73
CA THR A 49 -0.41 2.99 -7.88
C THR A 49 -1.90 2.72 -7.70
N LEU A 50 -2.55 3.41 -6.75
CA LEU A 50 -3.98 3.29 -6.54
C LEU A 50 -4.78 3.93 -7.67
N THR A 51 -4.32 5.09 -8.17
CA THR A 51 -4.89 5.73 -9.36
C THR A 51 -4.81 4.81 -10.58
N ALA A 52 -3.66 4.17 -10.84
CA ALA A 52 -3.52 3.20 -11.92
C ALA A 52 -4.47 2.00 -11.77
N ALA A 53 -4.63 1.48 -10.55
CA ALA A 53 -5.59 0.40 -10.29
C ALA A 53 -7.04 0.84 -10.50
N GLN A 54 -7.41 2.09 -10.14
CA GLN A 54 -8.73 2.65 -10.42
C GLN A 54 -8.98 2.78 -11.94
N GLN A 55 -7.99 3.25 -12.71
CA GLN A 55 -8.09 3.32 -14.17
C GLN A 55 -8.23 1.92 -14.81
N SER A 56 -7.63 0.89 -14.22
CA SER A 56 -7.82 -0.49 -14.66
C SER A 56 -9.27 -0.95 -14.47
N VAL A 57 -9.96 -0.53 -13.41
CA VAL A 57 -11.40 -0.78 -13.23
C VAL A 57 -12.24 -0.04 -14.27
N VAL A 58 -11.91 1.22 -14.58
CA VAL A 58 -12.56 2.00 -15.63
C VAL A 58 -12.38 1.31 -17.00
N GLN A 59 -11.18 0.82 -17.30
CA GLN A 59 -10.90 0.05 -18.51
C GLN A 59 -11.73 -1.23 -18.58
N ALA A 60 -11.83 -1.99 -17.48
CA ALA A 60 -12.65 -3.19 -17.42
C ALA A 60 -14.15 -2.86 -17.59
N GLN A 61 -14.63 -1.75 -17.02
CA GLN A 61 -15.99 -1.25 -17.23
C GLN A 61 -16.25 -0.89 -18.70
N ALA A 62 -15.28 -0.27 -19.37
CA ALA A 62 -15.38 0.04 -20.82
C ALA A 62 -15.47 -1.24 -21.66
N ARG A 63 -14.74 -2.32 -21.28
CA ARG A 63 -14.85 -3.64 -21.93
C ARG A 63 -16.25 -4.26 -21.75
N VAL A 64 -16.88 -4.07 -20.59
CA VAL A 64 -18.29 -4.45 -20.40
C VAL A 64 -19.19 -3.67 -21.37
N GLY A 65 -18.98 -2.35 -21.51
CA GLY A 65 -19.68 -1.52 -22.48
C GLY A 65 -19.49 -1.98 -23.93
N GLN A 66 -18.27 -2.37 -24.30
CA GLN A 66 -17.97 -2.95 -25.62
C GLN A 66 -18.73 -4.27 -25.87
N ALA A 67 -18.73 -5.18 -24.87
CA ALA A 67 -19.47 -6.43 -24.96
C ALA A 67 -20.99 -6.19 -25.05
N GLN A 68 -21.53 -5.21 -24.32
CA GLN A 68 -22.92 -4.79 -24.43
C GLN A 68 -23.25 -4.18 -25.80
N ALA A 69 -22.34 -3.39 -26.38
CA ALA A 69 -22.48 -2.80 -27.67
C ALA A 69 -22.60 -3.85 -28.78
N GLN A 70 -21.94 -5.00 -28.65
CA GLN A 70 -22.08 -6.13 -29.59
C GLN A 70 -23.48 -6.72 -29.60
N ARG A 71 -24.33 -6.50 -28.60
CA ARG A 71 -25.75 -6.86 -28.58
C ARG A 71 -26.66 -5.80 -29.19
N ARG A 72 -26.17 -4.62 -29.49
CA ARG A 72 -26.94 -3.56 -30.14
C ARG A 72 -26.82 -3.69 -31.65
N PHE A 73 -27.77 -3.12 -32.35
CA PHE A 73 -27.67 -3.03 -33.78
C PHE A 73 -26.45 -2.20 -34.18
N GLN A 74 -25.60 -2.81 -35.00
CA GLN A 74 -24.45 -2.14 -35.59
C GLN A 74 -24.78 -1.99 -37.10
N ILE A 75 -24.50 -0.84 -37.65
CA ILE A 75 -24.71 -0.57 -39.06
C ILE A 75 -23.33 -0.30 -39.67
N THR A 76 -22.93 -1.14 -40.60
CA THR A 76 -21.69 -0.96 -41.37
C THR A 76 -22.01 -0.62 -42.79
N PHE A 77 -21.51 0.51 -43.28
CA PHE A 77 -21.59 0.92 -44.66
C PHE A 77 -20.24 0.73 -45.34
N ASN A 78 -20.21 -0.06 -46.41
CA ASN A 78 -19.04 -0.25 -47.27
C ASN A 78 -19.37 0.26 -48.67
N SER A 79 -18.53 1.10 -49.25
CA SER A 79 -18.60 1.57 -50.62
C SER A 79 -17.33 1.17 -51.34
N THR A 80 -17.46 0.39 -52.39
CA THR A 80 -16.35 -0.09 -53.20
C THR A 80 -16.53 0.36 -54.63
N ALA A 81 -15.60 1.13 -55.15
CA ALA A 81 -15.52 1.50 -56.56
C ALA A 81 -14.44 0.66 -57.24
N SER A 82 -14.76 -0.02 -58.31
CA SER A 82 -13.82 -0.79 -59.11
C SER A 82 -13.89 -0.39 -60.57
N LEU A 83 -12.73 -0.30 -61.18
CA LEU A 83 -12.58 -0.13 -62.64
C LEU A 83 -11.89 -1.39 -63.16
N SER A 84 -12.56 -2.06 -64.10
CA SER A 84 -12.04 -3.26 -64.76
C SER A 84 -12.01 -3.02 -66.27
N GLY A 85 -10.89 -3.41 -66.89
CA GLY A 85 -10.77 -3.40 -68.35
C GLY A 85 -10.72 -4.82 -68.87
N ALA A 86 -11.49 -5.12 -69.89
CA ALA A 86 -11.44 -6.41 -70.55
C ALA A 86 -11.22 -6.22 -72.05
N ASN A 87 -10.37 -7.06 -72.63
CA ASN A 87 -10.29 -7.17 -74.08
C ASN A 87 -11.43 -8.06 -74.56
N VAL A 88 -12.40 -7.47 -75.25
CA VAL A 88 -13.49 -8.22 -75.90
C VAL A 88 -13.00 -8.67 -77.26
N TYR A 89 -12.84 -10.00 -77.39
CA TYR A 89 -12.45 -10.63 -78.70
C TYR A 89 -13.63 -10.71 -79.61
N GLN A 90 -14.02 -9.56 -80.23
CA GLN A 90 -14.87 -9.46 -81.39
C GLN A 90 -14.06 -8.76 -82.47
N PRO A 91 -14.18 -9.15 -83.74
CA PRO A 91 -13.49 -8.42 -84.81
C PRO A 91 -14.25 -7.12 -85.21
N PRO A 92 -13.61 -5.93 -85.05
CA PRO A 92 -12.28 -5.69 -84.51
C PRO A 92 -12.23 -5.76 -82.94
N PRO A 93 -11.11 -6.22 -82.33
CA PRO A 93 -10.98 -6.33 -80.88
C PRO A 93 -11.10 -4.93 -80.26
N THR A 94 -12.03 -4.77 -79.32
CA THR A 94 -12.24 -3.53 -78.58
C THR A 94 -11.86 -3.72 -77.14
N TYR A 95 -11.17 -2.71 -76.52
CA TYR A 95 -10.93 -2.64 -75.12
C TYR A 95 -12.10 -1.92 -74.44
N GLU A 96 -12.81 -2.66 -73.56
CA GLU A 96 -13.94 -2.08 -72.84
C GLU A 96 -13.61 -1.86 -71.42
N THR A 97 -13.95 -0.69 -70.89
CA THR A 97 -13.73 -0.34 -69.46
C THR A 97 -15.06 -0.39 -68.74
N PHE A 98 -15.10 -1.20 -67.69
CA PHE A 98 -16.26 -1.33 -66.79
C PHE A 98 -16.03 -0.62 -65.49
N GLY A 99 -16.90 0.27 -65.10
CA GLY A 99 -16.93 0.90 -63.79
C GLY A 99 -18.05 0.29 -62.96
N THR A 100 -17.73 -0.18 -61.72
CA THR A 100 -18.73 -0.66 -60.80
C THR A 100 -18.59 0.08 -59.48
N LEU A 101 -19.66 0.64 -58.97
CA LEU A 101 -19.80 1.18 -57.63
C LEU A 101 -20.77 0.28 -56.88
N GLN A 102 -20.27 -0.35 -55.81
CA GLN A 102 -21.08 -1.18 -54.93
C GLN A 102 -21.14 -0.55 -53.55
N ASN A 103 -22.33 -0.25 -53.08
CA ASN A 103 -22.62 0.21 -51.73
C ASN A 103 -23.32 -0.91 -50.98
N THR A 104 -22.78 -1.28 -49.80
CA THR A 104 -23.34 -2.34 -48.97
C THR A 104 -23.58 -1.83 -47.58
N LEU A 105 -24.80 -1.89 -47.11
CA LEU A 105 -25.21 -1.65 -45.75
C LEU A 105 -25.41 -3.01 -45.05
N THR A 106 -24.64 -3.32 -44.01
CA THR A 106 -24.75 -4.58 -43.28
C THR A 106 -25.14 -4.34 -41.82
N VAL A 107 -26.18 -5.04 -41.38
CA VAL A 107 -26.69 -4.99 -40.01
C VAL A 107 -26.65 -6.40 -39.43
N PRO A 108 -25.64 -6.77 -38.61
CA PRO A 108 -25.65 -8.04 -37.91
C PRO A 108 -26.76 -8.06 -36.84
N LEU A 109 -27.47 -9.18 -36.77
CA LEU A 109 -28.54 -9.40 -35.79
C LEU A 109 -28.01 -10.28 -34.65
N PRO A 110 -27.83 -9.75 -33.43
CA PRO A 110 -27.26 -10.48 -32.30
C PRO A 110 -28.31 -11.38 -31.61
N LEU A 111 -28.89 -12.33 -32.36
CA LEU A 111 -29.96 -13.21 -31.88
C LEU A 111 -29.45 -14.40 -31.04
N GLY A 112 -28.14 -14.68 -31.08
CA GLY A 112 -27.54 -15.83 -30.45
C GLY A 112 -27.26 -15.68 -28.93
N LYS A 113 -26.71 -16.75 -28.33
CA LYS A 113 -26.33 -16.80 -26.91
C LYS A 113 -24.91 -16.25 -26.68
N ARG A 114 -24.00 -16.34 -27.68
CA ARG A 114 -22.60 -15.90 -27.57
C ARG A 114 -22.44 -14.45 -27.06
N PRO A 115 -23.21 -13.45 -27.58
CA PRO A 115 -23.08 -12.07 -27.09
C PRO A 115 -23.46 -11.92 -25.61
N ARG A 116 -24.39 -12.74 -25.09
CA ARG A 116 -24.75 -12.73 -23.67
C ARG A 116 -23.61 -13.28 -22.79
N LEU A 117 -23.00 -14.37 -23.21
CA LEU A 117 -21.86 -14.99 -22.52
C LEU A 117 -20.63 -14.06 -22.52
N ALA A 118 -20.39 -13.35 -23.64
CA ALA A 118 -19.34 -12.33 -23.70
C ALA A 118 -19.56 -11.18 -22.69
N ILE A 119 -20.81 -10.75 -22.49
CA ILE A 119 -21.16 -9.76 -21.47
C ILE A 119 -20.89 -10.33 -20.06
N THR A 120 -21.34 -11.56 -19.78
CA THR A 120 -21.09 -12.23 -18.49
C THR A 120 -19.61 -12.35 -18.22
N GLN A 121 -18.82 -12.81 -19.20
CA GLN A 121 -17.36 -12.89 -19.09
C GLN A 121 -16.74 -11.52 -18.76
N ALA A 122 -17.13 -10.47 -19.49
CA ALA A 122 -16.60 -9.12 -19.24
C ALA A 122 -16.99 -8.57 -17.86
N GLN A 123 -18.22 -8.87 -17.38
CA GLN A 123 -18.69 -8.48 -16.05
C GLN A 123 -17.89 -9.19 -14.94
N GLU A 124 -17.61 -10.49 -15.07
CA GLU A 124 -16.82 -11.24 -14.10
C GLU A 124 -15.36 -10.77 -14.10
N LEU A 125 -14.75 -10.50 -15.27
CA LEU A 125 -13.42 -9.90 -15.37
C LEU A 125 -13.36 -8.51 -14.72
N ARG A 126 -14.40 -7.68 -14.88
CA ARG A 126 -14.50 -6.41 -14.13
C ARG A 126 -14.54 -6.67 -12.63
N GLY A 127 -15.29 -7.68 -12.18
CA GLY A 127 -15.34 -8.13 -10.79
C GLY A 127 -13.94 -8.51 -10.27
N ALA A 128 -13.16 -9.25 -11.06
CA ALA A 128 -11.80 -9.62 -10.74
C ALA A 128 -10.88 -8.39 -10.57
N VAL A 129 -10.94 -7.44 -11.52
CA VAL A 129 -10.14 -6.20 -11.48
C VAL A 129 -10.57 -5.30 -10.31
N SER A 130 -11.86 -5.24 -9.95
CA SER A 130 -12.30 -4.49 -8.77
C SER A 130 -11.77 -5.10 -7.47
N ALA A 131 -11.70 -6.42 -7.37
CA ALA A 131 -11.09 -7.09 -6.24
C ALA A 131 -9.58 -6.86 -6.16
N GLN A 132 -8.88 -6.76 -7.31
CA GLN A 132 -7.47 -6.37 -7.37
C GLN A 132 -7.25 -4.92 -6.87
N LEU A 133 -8.18 -4.00 -7.15
CA LEU A 133 -8.13 -2.65 -6.57
C LEU A 133 -8.24 -2.69 -5.05
N ASP A 134 -9.12 -3.55 -4.48
CA ASP A 134 -9.23 -3.72 -3.04
C ASP A 134 -7.93 -4.30 -2.45
N SER A 135 -7.28 -5.25 -3.15
CA SER A 135 -5.96 -5.78 -2.75
C SER A 135 -4.88 -4.70 -2.76
N ALA A 136 -4.85 -3.84 -3.80
CA ALA A 136 -3.92 -2.72 -3.88
C ALA A 136 -4.12 -1.71 -2.72
N ARG A 137 -5.37 -1.46 -2.31
CA ARG A 137 -5.67 -0.62 -1.13
C ARG A 137 -5.11 -1.22 0.15
N LEU A 138 -5.29 -2.53 0.35
CA LEU A 138 -4.74 -3.21 1.53
C LEU A 138 -3.21 -3.20 1.55
N ALA A 139 -2.58 -3.44 0.41
CA ALA A 139 -1.14 -3.37 0.28
C ALA A 139 -0.60 -1.97 0.61
N LEU A 140 -1.25 -0.92 0.10
CA LEU A 140 -0.88 0.47 0.40
C LEU A 140 -1.10 0.82 1.88
N ALA A 141 -2.20 0.35 2.49
CA ALA A 141 -2.43 0.52 3.92
C ALA A 141 -1.34 -0.16 4.76
N GLY A 142 -0.90 -1.35 4.35
CA GLY A 142 0.22 -2.05 4.99
C GLY A 142 1.54 -1.30 4.86
N GLN A 143 1.84 -0.73 3.68
CA GLN A 143 3.03 0.09 3.45
C GLN A 143 3.00 1.38 4.29
N ALA A 144 1.85 2.06 4.35
CA ALA A 144 1.67 3.26 5.14
C ALA A 144 1.86 2.97 6.65
N ALA A 145 1.33 1.84 7.13
CA ALA A 145 1.49 1.42 8.51
C ALA A 145 2.96 1.08 8.83
N ALA A 146 3.65 0.37 7.95
CA ALA A 146 5.06 0.03 8.13
C ALA A 146 5.93 1.30 8.21
N ALA A 147 5.73 2.26 7.30
CA ALA A 147 6.45 3.53 7.30
C ALA A 147 6.12 4.37 8.56
N TYR A 148 4.86 4.40 8.99
CA TYR A 148 4.43 5.09 10.21
C TYR A 148 5.13 4.55 11.46
N TYR A 149 5.13 3.23 11.66
CA TYR A 149 5.81 2.62 12.80
C TYR A 149 7.33 2.70 12.72
N ASP A 150 7.90 2.75 11.52
CA ASP A 150 9.33 2.96 11.35
C ASP A 150 9.76 4.36 11.82
N VAL A 151 9.01 5.41 11.46
CA VAL A 151 9.26 6.77 11.95
C VAL A 151 9.15 6.82 13.48
N LEU A 152 8.08 6.28 14.07
CA LEU A 152 7.93 6.25 15.53
C LEU A 152 9.06 5.50 16.21
N ARG A 153 9.49 4.37 15.66
CA ARG A 153 10.63 3.60 16.15
C ARG A 153 11.90 4.43 16.12
N LYS A 154 12.18 5.12 15.01
CA LYS A 154 13.39 5.96 14.88
C LYS A 154 13.35 7.18 15.78
N GLN A 155 12.19 7.80 15.98
CA GLN A 155 12.01 8.87 16.99
C GLN A 155 12.32 8.38 18.42
N ALA A 156 11.81 7.23 18.80
CA ALA A 156 12.07 6.65 20.10
C ALA A 156 13.54 6.23 20.28
N LEU A 157 14.20 5.72 19.24
CA LEU A 157 15.63 5.39 19.28
C LEU A 157 16.49 6.66 19.34
N LEU A 158 16.12 7.73 18.67
CA LEU A 158 16.79 9.03 18.81
C LEU A 158 16.73 9.54 20.26
N ALA A 159 15.55 9.44 20.89
CA ALA A 159 15.42 9.81 22.30
C ALA A 159 16.32 8.96 23.22
N VAL A 160 16.46 7.66 22.95
CA VAL A 160 17.41 6.79 23.70
C VAL A 160 18.85 7.22 23.46
N ALA A 161 19.25 7.57 22.23
CA ALA A 161 20.60 8.01 21.91
C ALA A 161 20.93 9.36 22.60
N GLN A 162 20.01 10.32 22.58
CA GLN A 162 20.13 11.61 23.28
C GLN A 162 20.29 11.40 24.78
N GLN A 163 19.45 10.58 25.38
CA GLN A 163 19.53 10.27 26.82
C GLN A 163 20.85 9.58 27.17
N THR A 164 21.30 8.65 26.31
CA THR A 164 22.59 7.96 26.51
C THR A 164 23.78 8.92 26.47
N LEU A 165 23.77 9.87 25.53
CA LEU A 165 24.82 10.89 25.47
C LEU A 165 24.85 11.75 26.73
N ILE A 166 23.70 12.24 27.17
CA ILE A 166 23.57 13.03 28.41
C ILE A 166 24.09 12.25 29.63
N GLU A 167 23.72 10.96 29.74
CA GLU A 167 24.14 10.09 30.84
C GLU A 167 25.68 9.86 30.81
N ASN A 168 26.28 9.65 29.64
CA ASN A 168 27.72 9.49 29.49
C ASN A 168 28.50 10.77 29.79
N GLN A 169 27.99 11.94 29.32
CA GLN A 169 28.61 13.23 29.64
C GLN A 169 28.61 13.54 31.14
N ARG A 170 27.50 13.25 31.84
CA ARG A 170 27.42 13.40 33.29
C ARG A 170 28.42 12.50 34.00
N ALA A 171 28.54 11.22 33.57
CA ALA A 171 29.50 10.31 34.15
C ALA A 171 30.94 10.75 33.91
N LEU A 172 31.29 11.25 32.73
CA LEU A 172 32.61 11.81 32.47
C LEU A 172 32.89 12.99 33.39
N SER A 173 31.95 13.92 33.55
CA SER A 173 32.07 15.06 34.46
C SER A 173 32.30 14.62 35.93
N ASP A 174 31.59 13.60 36.37
CA ASP A 174 31.74 13.08 37.73
C ASP A 174 33.15 12.44 37.96
N VAL A 175 33.65 11.68 36.98
CA VAL A 175 34.98 11.08 37.01
C VAL A 175 36.07 12.17 36.97
N GLN A 176 35.89 13.22 36.14
CA GLN A 176 36.83 14.36 36.09
C GLN A 176 36.89 15.11 37.42
N LYS A 177 35.77 15.35 38.11
CA LYS A 177 35.74 15.98 39.42
C LYS A 177 36.49 15.13 40.48
N ARG A 178 36.28 13.82 40.45
CA ARG A 178 37.00 12.90 41.37
C ARG A 178 38.49 12.83 41.06
N ASN A 179 38.87 12.86 39.77
CA ASN A 179 40.29 12.94 39.41
C ASN A 179 40.93 14.23 39.90
N GLY A 180 40.24 15.39 39.76
CA GLY A 180 40.71 16.66 40.32
C GLY A 180 40.84 16.69 41.85
N ALA A 181 40.04 15.87 42.54
CA ALA A 181 40.15 15.67 43.99
C ALA A 181 41.20 14.61 44.41
N GLY A 182 41.80 13.90 43.44
CA GLY A 182 42.75 12.83 43.69
C GLY A 182 42.12 11.45 43.94
N ASP A 183 40.77 11.33 43.83
CA ASP A 183 40.01 10.12 44.14
C ASP A 183 39.82 9.19 42.94
N ALA A 184 40.30 9.56 41.74
CA ALA A 184 40.24 8.74 40.54
C ALA A 184 41.51 8.85 39.71
N ALA A 185 41.87 7.78 39.00
CA ALA A 185 43.06 7.77 38.15
C ALA A 185 42.79 8.51 36.83
N GLN A 186 43.86 9.04 36.21
CA GLN A 186 43.77 9.62 34.85
C GLN A 186 43.24 8.61 33.80
N LEU A 187 43.53 7.33 33.99
CA LEU A 187 43.02 6.23 33.15
C LEU A 187 41.48 6.15 33.19
N ASP A 188 40.88 6.40 34.36
CA ASP A 188 39.42 6.41 34.51
C ASP A 188 38.76 7.51 33.69
N VAL A 189 39.42 8.69 33.61
CA VAL A 189 38.94 9.81 32.75
C VAL A 189 38.99 9.40 31.30
N LEU A 190 40.07 8.80 30.82
CA LEU A 190 40.22 8.32 29.45
C LEU A 190 39.19 7.25 29.14
N GLN A 191 38.96 6.30 30.03
CA GLN A 191 37.94 5.26 29.89
C GLN A 191 36.50 5.85 29.81
N ALA A 192 36.22 6.92 30.55
CA ALA A 192 34.92 7.59 30.54
C ALA A 192 34.71 8.46 29.28
N GLN A 193 35.77 8.88 28.58
CA GLN A 193 35.66 9.63 27.29
C GLN A 193 35.20 8.74 26.13
N VAL A 194 35.60 7.45 26.11
CA VAL A 194 35.26 6.53 24.99
C VAL A 194 33.75 6.37 24.82
N PRO A 195 32.92 6.10 25.84
CA PRO A 195 31.48 6.02 25.71
C PRO A 195 30.82 7.35 25.26
N VAL A 196 31.41 8.49 25.59
CA VAL A 196 30.91 9.81 25.14
C VAL A 196 31.06 9.93 23.59
N ALA A 197 32.25 9.63 23.07
CA ALA A 197 32.52 9.67 21.64
C ALA A 197 31.65 8.67 20.88
N ALA A 198 31.48 7.45 21.42
CA ALA A 198 30.59 6.44 20.84
C ALA A 198 29.11 6.90 20.85
N ALA A 199 28.64 7.56 21.91
CA ALA A 199 27.28 8.07 22.02
C ALA A 199 27.05 9.26 21.08
N GLN A 200 28.04 10.11 20.83
CA GLN A 200 27.96 11.18 19.83
C GLN A 200 27.79 10.61 18.42
N ALA A 201 28.57 9.60 18.06
CA ALA A 201 28.44 8.91 16.78
C ALA A 201 27.06 8.23 16.61
N ALA A 202 26.58 7.57 17.68
CA ALA A 202 25.27 6.92 17.70
C ALA A 202 24.12 7.92 17.56
N LEU A 203 24.25 9.13 18.17
CA LEU A 203 23.27 10.21 18.01
C LEU A 203 23.19 10.67 16.56
N GLY A 204 24.33 10.98 15.92
CA GLY A 204 24.34 11.38 14.51
C GLY A 204 23.74 10.29 13.58
N GLY A 205 24.01 9.02 13.88
CA GLY A 205 23.38 7.90 13.17
C GLY A 205 21.86 7.86 13.35
N ALA A 206 21.37 8.06 14.57
CA ALA A 206 19.93 8.07 14.86
C ALA A 206 19.19 9.26 14.23
N GLU A 207 19.84 10.44 14.17
CA GLU A 207 19.30 11.62 13.48
C GLU A 207 19.16 11.38 11.97
N ASN A 208 20.19 10.81 11.35
CA ASN A 208 20.14 10.45 9.93
C ASN A 208 19.07 9.38 9.64
N ASP A 209 18.98 8.36 10.48
CA ASP A 209 17.99 7.30 10.36
C ASP A 209 16.55 7.84 10.43
N LEU A 210 16.30 8.79 11.34
CA LEU A 210 15.00 9.45 11.46
C LEU A 210 14.70 10.32 10.24
N ALA A 211 15.69 11.04 9.71
CA ALA A 211 15.51 11.84 8.50
C ALA A 211 15.10 10.96 7.32
N ILE A 212 15.79 9.84 7.07
CA ILE A 212 15.45 8.89 6.01
C ILE A 212 14.04 8.30 6.20
N ALA A 213 13.66 7.94 7.42
CA ALA A 213 12.32 7.42 7.70
C ALA A 213 11.23 8.46 7.43
N ASN A 214 11.45 9.74 7.80
CA ASN A 214 10.55 10.85 7.51
C ASN A 214 10.42 11.10 6.00
N GLU A 215 11.51 11.12 5.25
CA GLU A 215 11.50 11.25 3.79
C GLU A 215 10.71 10.11 3.14
N THR A 216 10.91 8.87 3.61
CA THR A 216 10.16 7.70 3.11
C THR A 216 8.65 7.85 3.33
N LEU A 217 8.24 8.29 4.52
CA LEU A 217 6.83 8.52 4.82
C LEU A 217 6.27 9.71 4.02
N ASN A 218 7.00 10.83 3.93
CA ASN A 218 6.60 11.99 3.13
C ASN A 218 6.45 11.65 1.65
N SER A 219 7.37 10.85 1.09
CA SER A 219 7.28 10.34 -0.29
C SER A 219 6.00 9.54 -0.52
N LEU A 220 5.63 8.67 0.43
CA LEU A 220 4.40 7.89 0.36
C LEU A 220 3.13 8.77 0.43
N LEU A 221 3.21 9.89 1.14
CA LEU A 221 2.13 10.87 1.30
C LEU A 221 2.12 11.94 0.21
N GLY A 222 3.08 11.93 -0.73
CA GLY A 222 3.23 12.94 -1.77
C GLY A 222 3.52 14.35 -1.22
N ARG A 223 4.13 14.44 -0.04
CA ARG A 223 4.53 15.70 0.60
C ARG A 223 5.98 16.05 0.24
N PRO A 224 6.38 17.32 0.40
CA PRO A 224 7.80 17.68 0.32
C PRO A 224 8.62 16.82 1.28
N LEU A 225 9.78 16.29 0.83
CA LEU A 225 10.55 15.28 1.56
C LEU A 225 11.06 15.80 2.92
N ASP A 226 11.37 17.08 3.00
CA ASP A 226 11.90 17.79 4.17
C ASP A 226 10.82 18.25 5.17
N SER A 227 9.53 17.99 4.88
CA SER A 227 8.45 18.43 5.76
C SER A 227 8.45 17.66 7.08
N SER A 228 8.36 18.39 8.20
CA SER A 228 8.24 17.78 9.53
C SER A 228 6.90 17.08 9.70
N LEU A 229 6.91 15.94 10.38
CA LEU A 229 5.76 15.14 10.72
C LEU A 229 5.62 15.02 12.24
N LEU A 230 4.47 15.39 12.77
CA LEU A 230 4.12 15.10 14.15
C LEU A 230 3.16 13.88 14.13
N LEU A 231 3.64 12.75 14.63
CA LEU A 231 2.89 11.49 14.67
C LEU A 231 2.34 11.24 16.07
N ALA A 232 1.16 10.65 16.14
CA ALA A 232 0.59 10.19 17.40
C ALA A 232 1.27 8.89 17.84
N ASP A 233 1.81 8.86 19.06
CA ASP A 233 2.36 7.63 19.61
C ASP A 233 1.25 6.65 19.99
N ILE A 234 1.46 5.38 19.76
CA ILE A 234 0.48 4.33 20.06
C ILE A 234 0.96 3.58 21.30
N ALA A 235 0.07 3.52 22.28
CA ALA A 235 0.35 2.77 23.51
C ALA A 235 0.64 1.29 23.21
N PRO A 236 1.77 0.75 23.69
CA PRO A 236 2.23 -0.61 23.35
C PRO A 236 1.29 -1.74 23.79
N ASN A 237 0.31 -1.45 24.66
CA ASN A 237 -0.59 -2.45 25.24
C ASN A 237 -1.75 -2.88 24.33
N ALA A 238 -1.87 -2.31 23.12
CA ALA A 238 -2.92 -2.67 22.14
C ALA A 238 -2.66 -4.01 21.40
N LEU A 239 -1.71 -4.82 21.84
CA LEU A 239 -1.22 -6.00 21.13
C LEU A 239 -1.95 -7.30 21.49
N ALA A 240 -3.17 -7.24 22.01
CA ALA A 240 -3.96 -8.45 22.25
C ALA A 240 -4.33 -9.09 20.91
N LEU A 241 -3.99 -10.37 20.72
CA LEU A 241 -4.48 -11.18 19.61
C LEU A 241 -5.80 -11.83 20.06
N PRO A 242 -6.98 -11.27 19.70
CA PRO A 242 -8.26 -11.74 20.20
C PRO A 242 -8.75 -13.02 19.52
N TYR A 243 -7.99 -13.53 18.53
CA TYR A 243 -8.38 -14.67 17.71
C TYR A 243 -7.38 -15.82 17.81
N THR A 244 -7.89 -17.06 17.63
CA THR A 244 -7.05 -18.24 17.42
C THR A 244 -6.57 -18.27 15.95
N LEU A 245 -5.50 -19.03 15.69
CA LEU A 245 -4.98 -19.19 14.33
C LEU A 245 -6.02 -19.79 13.36
N SER A 246 -6.87 -20.72 13.86
CA SER A 246 -7.93 -21.34 13.04
C SER A 246 -9.00 -20.31 12.63
N GLN A 247 -9.46 -19.48 13.57
CA GLN A 247 -10.39 -18.39 13.29
C GLN A 247 -9.80 -17.37 12.31
N ALA A 248 -8.52 -17.05 12.47
CA ALA A 248 -7.80 -16.17 11.58
C ALA A 248 -7.79 -16.67 10.13
N LYS A 249 -7.48 -17.96 9.93
CA LYS A 249 -7.49 -18.60 8.61
C LYS A 249 -8.87 -18.60 7.96
N GLN A 250 -9.91 -18.96 8.70
CA GLN A 250 -11.27 -18.97 8.17
C GLN A 250 -11.71 -17.57 7.75
N PHE A 251 -11.50 -16.59 8.60
CA PHE A 251 -11.92 -15.22 8.38
C PHE A 251 -11.28 -14.60 7.12
N VAL A 252 -9.98 -14.87 6.90
CA VAL A 252 -9.27 -14.36 5.73
C VAL A 252 -9.76 -15.01 4.44
N LEU A 253 -10.04 -16.32 4.45
CA LEU A 253 -10.58 -17.00 3.28
C LEU A 253 -11.94 -16.45 2.83
N GLU A 254 -12.78 -16.00 3.77
CA GLU A 254 -14.09 -15.43 3.46
C GLU A 254 -13.99 -14.00 2.88
N ARG A 255 -12.92 -13.26 3.18
CA ARG A 255 -12.84 -11.82 2.90
C ARG A 255 -11.71 -11.40 1.98
N SER A 256 -10.77 -12.30 1.66
CA SER A 256 -9.61 -11.96 0.83
C SER A 256 -10.02 -11.42 -0.55
N PRO A 257 -9.58 -10.22 -0.92
CA PRO A 257 -9.79 -9.70 -2.27
C PRO A 257 -9.10 -10.54 -3.34
N ASP A 258 -7.92 -11.10 -3.04
CA ASP A 258 -7.16 -11.90 -3.99
C ASP A 258 -7.91 -13.19 -4.34
N LEU A 259 -8.54 -13.83 -3.35
CA LEU A 259 -9.37 -15.02 -3.59
C LEU A 259 -10.63 -14.65 -4.38
N ARG A 260 -11.30 -13.53 -4.05
CA ARG A 260 -12.45 -13.02 -4.81
C ARG A 260 -12.08 -12.73 -6.27
N SER A 261 -10.88 -12.18 -6.52
CA SER A 261 -10.38 -11.94 -7.88
C SER A 261 -10.18 -13.25 -8.65
N ALA A 262 -9.54 -14.25 -8.02
CA ALA A 262 -9.32 -15.56 -8.64
C ALA A 262 -10.64 -16.29 -8.94
N GLU A 263 -11.61 -16.26 -8.02
CA GLU A 263 -12.94 -16.84 -8.23
C GLU A 263 -13.72 -16.14 -9.34
N ALA A 264 -13.62 -14.81 -9.45
CA ALA A 264 -14.23 -14.05 -10.55
C ALA A 264 -13.60 -14.41 -11.89
N THR A 265 -12.28 -14.64 -11.95
CA THR A 265 -11.60 -15.13 -13.15
C THR A 265 -12.12 -16.53 -13.55
N ILE A 266 -12.25 -17.44 -12.60
CA ILE A 266 -12.84 -18.77 -12.87
C ILE A 266 -14.25 -18.66 -13.46
N ARG A 267 -15.10 -17.73 -12.95
CA ARG A 267 -16.45 -17.55 -13.50
C ARG A 267 -16.41 -16.93 -14.91
N ALA A 268 -15.47 -16.04 -15.16
CA ALA A 268 -15.24 -15.49 -16.49
C ALA A 268 -14.82 -16.58 -17.48
N ASP A 269 -13.89 -17.44 -17.11
CA ASP A 269 -13.40 -18.53 -17.95
C ASP A 269 -14.47 -19.61 -18.19
N ARG A 270 -15.35 -19.87 -17.23
CA ARG A 270 -16.54 -20.72 -17.46
C ARG A 270 -17.43 -20.13 -18.53
N ALA A 271 -17.70 -18.82 -18.48
CA ALA A 271 -18.48 -18.16 -19.51
C ALA A 271 -17.78 -18.22 -20.88
N ALA A 272 -16.43 -18.17 -20.91
CA ALA A 272 -15.64 -18.34 -22.13
C ALA A 272 -15.77 -19.77 -22.70
N VAL A 273 -15.70 -20.80 -21.86
CA VAL A 273 -15.93 -22.21 -22.26
C VAL A 273 -17.33 -22.37 -22.85
N ASP A 274 -18.36 -21.83 -22.18
CA ASP A 274 -19.74 -21.92 -22.66
C ASP A 274 -19.91 -21.17 -24.01
N ALA A 275 -19.22 -20.05 -24.19
CA ALA A 275 -19.20 -19.32 -25.47
C ALA A 275 -18.47 -20.12 -26.56
N ALA A 276 -17.34 -20.76 -26.23
CA ALA A 276 -16.58 -21.59 -27.18
C ALA A 276 -17.40 -22.82 -27.65
N ARG A 277 -18.18 -23.45 -26.77
CA ARG A 277 -19.07 -24.56 -27.12
C ARG A 277 -20.16 -24.21 -28.13
N LEU A 278 -20.44 -22.91 -28.29
CA LEU A 278 -21.39 -22.39 -29.28
C LEU A 278 -20.73 -22.11 -30.64
N TYR A 279 -19.64 -22.79 -31.01
CA TYR A 279 -18.89 -22.52 -32.24
C TYR A 279 -19.70 -22.77 -33.53
N ARG A 280 -20.81 -23.53 -33.45
CA ARG A 280 -21.74 -23.77 -34.56
C ARG A 280 -22.99 -22.90 -34.50
N GLU A 281 -23.04 -21.89 -33.63
CA GLU A 281 -24.19 -21.00 -33.55
C GLU A 281 -24.34 -20.21 -34.86
N PRO A 282 -25.56 -20.19 -35.51
CA PRO A 282 -25.74 -19.46 -36.73
C PRO A 282 -25.61 -17.94 -36.52
N ALA A 283 -25.03 -17.26 -37.50
CA ALA A 283 -24.97 -15.80 -37.56
C ALA A 283 -26.04 -15.26 -38.52
N TYR A 284 -26.74 -14.20 -38.12
CA TYR A 284 -27.85 -13.60 -38.86
C TYR A 284 -27.49 -12.18 -39.25
N PHE A 285 -27.80 -11.80 -40.53
CA PHE A 285 -27.51 -10.48 -41.06
C PHE A 285 -28.69 -9.96 -41.88
N LEU A 286 -28.88 -8.64 -41.87
CA LEU A 286 -29.64 -7.90 -42.89
C LEU A 286 -28.63 -7.13 -43.71
N GLN A 287 -28.80 -7.19 -45.04
CA GLN A 287 -27.95 -6.47 -46.00
C GLN A 287 -28.78 -5.74 -47.00
N ALA A 288 -28.49 -4.46 -47.26
CA ALA A 288 -28.97 -3.71 -48.40
C ALA A 288 -27.76 -3.43 -49.31
N ILE A 289 -27.88 -3.81 -50.55
CA ILE A 289 -26.81 -3.74 -51.55
C ILE A 289 -27.32 -2.89 -52.69
N ASP A 290 -26.64 -1.79 -53.04
CA ASP A 290 -26.85 -0.96 -54.23
C ASP A 290 -25.63 -1.13 -55.13
N ILE A 291 -25.84 -1.66 -56.32
CA ILE A 291 -24.80 -1.87 -57.32
C ILE A 291 -25.11 -0.98 -58.52
N ARG A 292 -24.17 -0.10 -58.86
CA ARG A 292 -24.20 0.73 -60.05
C ARG A 292 -23.04 0.36 -60.93
N SER A 293 -23.35 -0.18 -62.09
CA SER A 293 -22.39 -0.53 -63.14
C SER A 293 -22.58 0.32 -64.41
N LYS A 294 -21.44 0.75 -64.91
CA LYS A 294 -21.39 1.46 -66.19
C LYS A 294 -20.44 0.72 -67.11
N ASP A 295 -20.94 0.27 -68.25
CA ASP A 295 -20.14 -0.13 -69.41
C ASP A 295 -20.16 0.92 -70.48
N VAL A 296 -19.55 0.67 -71.66
CA VAL A 296 -19.43 1.63 -72.74
C VAL A 296 -20.80 2.08 -73.28
N THR A 297 -21.79 1.25 -73.19
CA THR A 297 -23.11 1.45 -73.85
C THR A 297 -24.28 1.53 -72.85
N SER A 298 -24.15 1.06 -71.66
CA SER A 298 -25.25 0.94 -70.72
C SER A 298 -24.86 1.34 -69.23
N PHE A 299 -25.90 1.84 -68.57
CA PHE A 299 -25.84 2.07 -67.12
C PHE A 299 -26.86 1.14 -66.46
N ARG A 300 -26.41 0.32 -65.48
CA ARG A 300 -27.28 -0.59 -64.75
C ARG A 300 -27.27 -0.22 -63.26
N SER A 301 -28.44 -0.18 -62.64
CA SER A 301 -28.63 -0.05 -61.20
C SER A 301 -29.38 -1.28 -60.70
N GLU A 302 -28.89 -1.86 -59.60
CA GLU A 302 -29.51 -3.00 -58.95
C GLU A 302 -29.54 -2.76 -57.46
N ASP A 303 -30.75 -2.73 -56.88
CA ASP A 303 -30.95 -2.56 -55.43
C ASP A 303 -31.49 -3.87 -54.86
N THR A 304 -30.80 -4.44 -53.89
CA THR A 304 -31.17 -5.71 -53.27
C THR A 304 -31.24 -5.56 -51.76
N LEU A 305 -32.35 -6.00 -51.13
CA LEU A 305 -32.50 -6.18 -49.72
C LEU A 305 -32.57 -7.68 -49.43
N GLN A 306 -31.64 -8.18 -48.58
CA GLN A 306 -31.59 -9.60 -48.26
C GLN A 306 -31.39 -9.83 -46.75
N ALA A 307 -31.98 -10.93 -46.24
CA ALA A 307 -31.65 -11.52 -44.95
C ALA A 307 -30.78 -12.74 -45.21
N ALA A 308 -29.64 -12.81 -44.51
CA ALA A 308 -28.70 -13.92 -44.65
C ALA A 308 -28.49 -14.64 -43.31
N VAL A 309 -28.36 -15.94 -43.40
CA VAL A 309 -27.97 -16.80 -42.25
C VAL A 309 -26.72 -17.56 -42.65
N THR A 310 -25.69 -17.43 -41.84
CA THR A 310 -24.47 -18.22 -42.05
C THR A 310 -24.33 -19.26 -40.94
N LEU A 311 -24.23 -20.54 -41.34
CA LEU A 311 -24.05 -21.68 -40.44
C LEU A 311 -22.77 -22.42 -40.84
N PRO A 312 -21.77 -22.54 -39.95
CA PRO A 312 -20.58 -23.33 -40.22
C PRO A 312 -20.91 -24.83 -40.15
N LEU A 313 -20.94 -25.51 -41.32
CA LEU A 313 -21.21 -26.96 -41.40
C LEU A 313 -19.95 -27.79 -41.05
N SER A 314 -18.79 -27.32 -41.48
CA SER A 314 -17.48 -27.93 -41.14
C SER A 314 -16.44 -26.83 -40.98
N ASP A 315 -15.66 -26.92 -39.92
CA ASP A 315 -14.61 -25.98 -39.55
C ASP A 315 -13.21 -26.64 -39.46
N GLY A 316 -13.08 -27.88 -39.97
CA GLY A 316 -11.82 -28.62 -39.91
C GLY A 316 -11.37 -28.98 -38.49
N GLY A 317 -12.24 -28.88 -37.50
CA GLY A 317 -11.93 -29.15 -36.09
C GLY A 317 -11.51 -27.90 -35.26
N LEU A 318 -11.53 -26.69 -35.86
CA LEU A 318 -11.17 -25.45 -35.21
C LEU A 318 -12.01 -25.22 -33.92
N GLY A 319 -13.32 -25.38 -33.99
CA GLY A 319 -14.23 -25.17 -32.85
C GLY A 319 -13.95 -26.15 -31.71
N LYS A 320 -13.62 -27.40 -32.02
CA LYS A 320 -13.21 -28.37 -30.97
C LYS A 320 -11.90 -27.96 -30.30
N ALA A 321 -10.91 -27.50 -31.07
CA ALA A 321 -9.64 -27.02 -30.53
C ALA A 321 -9.83 -25.78 -29.65
N GLN A 322 -10.69 -24.84 -30.04
CA GLN A 322 -11.05 -23.68 -29.23
C GLN A 322 -11.74 -24.05 -27.91
N VAL A 323 -12.62 -25.05 -27.93
CA VAL A 323 -13.22 -25.59 -26.68
C VAL A 323 -12.17 -26.20 -25.77
N GLN A 324 -11.25 -27.00 -26.32
CA GLN A 324 -10.15 -27.59 -25.53
C GLN A 324 -9.22 -26.53 -24.93
N GLU A 325 -8.90 -25.47 -25.70
CA GLU A 325 -8.13 -24.34 -25.22
C GLU A 325 -8.83 -23.62 -24.06
N ALA A 326 -10.14 -23.33 -24.19
CA ALA A 326 -10.91 -22.68 -23.14
C ALA A 326 -11.04 -23.57 -21.88
N GLU A 327 -11.23 -24.87 -22.04
CA GLU A 327 -11.28 -25.84 -20.92
C GLU A 327 -9.92 -25.92 -20.22
N ALA A 328 -8.80 -25.93 -20.95
CA ALA A 328 -7.46 -25.90 -20.38
C ALA A 328 -7.19 -24.58 -19.65
N THR A 329 -7.65 -23.44 -20.18
CA THR A 329 -7.55 -22.13 -19.51
C THR A 329 -8.33 -22.13 -18.19
N LEU A 330 -9.56 -22.64 -18.17
CA LEU A 330 -10.37 -22.80 -16.95
C LEU A 330 -9.69 -23.71 -15.93
N ALA A 331 -9.11 -24.83 -16.35
CA ALA A 331 -8.36 -25.72 -15.48
C ALA A 331 -7.14 -25.03 -14.90
N GLY A 332 -6.39 -24.27 -15.70
CA GLY A 332 -5.28 -23.43 -15.25
C GLY A 332 -5.70 -22.38 -14.23
N ALA A 333 -6.80 -21.65 -14.48
CA ALA A 333 -7.33 -20.65 -13.56
C ALA A 333 -7.77 -21.28 -12.21
N SER A 334 -8.38 -22.46 -12.23
CA SER A 334 -8.77 -23.18 -11.01
C SER A 334 -7.56 -23.65 -10.20
N ALA A 335 -6.50 -24.14 -10.86
CA ALA A 335 -5.25 -24.48 -10.22
C ALA A 335 -4.56 -23.24 -9.61
N GLN A 336 -4.57 -22.11 -10.34
CA GLN A 336 -4.01 -20.83 -9.84
C GLN A 336 -4.80 -20.32 -8.61
N ALA A 337 -6.12 -20.45 -8.58
CA ALA A 337 -6.93 -20.07 -7.42
C ALA A 337 -6.56 -20.91 -6.17
N GLU A 338 -6.24 -22.21 -6.35
CA GLU A 338 -5.77 -23.03 -5.25
C GLU A 338 -4.37 -22.61 -4.75
N VAL A 339 -3.47 -22.17 -5.66
CA VAL A 339 -2.18 -21.58 -5.28
C VAL A 339 -2.41 -20.30 -4.46
N VAL A 340 -3.28 -19.40 -4.91
CA VAL A 340 -3.65 -18.18 -4.19
C VAL A 340 -4.20 -18.51 -2.80
N ARG A 341 -5.12 -19.46 -2.71
CA ARG A 341 -5.69 -19.93 -1.43
C ARG A 341 -4.61 -20.41 -0.46
N ARG A 342 -3.68 -21.25 -0.93
CA ARG A 342 -2.56 -21.75 -0.10
C ARG A 342 -1.63 -20.61 0.33
N THR A 343 -1.32 -19.69 -0.56
CA THR A 343 -0.50 -18.51 -0.26
C THR A 343 -1.14 -17.63 0.80
N ILE A 344 -2.44 -17.39 0.73
CA ILE A 344 -3.19 -16.64 1.74
C ILE A 344 -3.13 -17.35 3.10
N ILE A 345 -3.39 -18.66 3.15
CA ILE A 345 -3.34 -19.45 4.39
C ILE A 345 -1.94 -19.41 5.02
N SER A 346 -0.90 -19.61 4.20
CA SER A 346 0.49 -19.57 4.68
C SER A 346 0.88 -18.18 5.16
N GLY A 347 0.51 -17.12 4.41
CA GLY A 347 0.78 -15.73 4.74
C GLY A 347 0.15 -15.31 6.07
N VAL A 348 -1.13 -15.65 6.28
CA VAL A 348 -1.82 -15.38 7.56
C VAL A 348 -1.20 -16.17 8.70
N SER A 349 -0.83 -17.45 8.46
CA SER A 349 -0.17 -18.25 9.49
C SER A 349 1.17 -17.63 9.90
N ALA A 350 1.98 -17.19 8.94
CA ALA A 350 3.24 -16.52 9.19
C ALA A 350 3.05 -15.20 9.92
N ALA A 351 2.10 -14.35 9.49
CA ALA A 351 1.79 -13.08 10.14
C ALA A 351 1.32 -13.27 11.59
N TYR A 352 0.44 -14.26 11.83
CA TYR A 352 -0.04 -14.58 13.18
C TYR A 352 1.08 -15.05 14.11
N LEU A 353 1.90 -16.01 13.66
CA LEU A 353 3.02 -16.53 14.44
C LEU A 353 4.08 -15.45 14.68
N THR A 354 4.32 -14.58 13.69
CA THR A 354 5.22 -13.43 13.84
C THR A 354 4.69 -12.46 14.88
N ALA A 355 3.43 -12.06 14.82
CA ALA A 355 2.82 -11.16 15.81
C ALA A 355 2.87 -11.77 17.23
N GLN A 356 2.60 -13.07 17.36
CA GLN A 356 2.72 -13.77 18.64
C GLN A 356 4.16 -13.80 19.15
N SER A 357 5.14 -14.04 18.28
CA SER A 357 6.57 -14.06 18.63
C SER A 357 7.06 -12.67 19.04
N ARG A 358 6.69 -11.62 18.28
CA ARG A 358 7.06 -10.23 18.60
C ARG A 358 6.48 -9.79 19.93
N ARG A 359 5.27 -10.18 20.26
CA ARG A 359 4.68 -9.91 21.57
C ARG A 359 5.49 -10.53 22.70
N ARG A 360 5.87 -11.82 22.61
CA ARG A 360 6.73 -12.47 23.60
C ARG A 360 8.10 -11.80 23.72
N GLN A 361 8.62 -11.29 22.60
CA GLN A 361 9.88 -10.55 22.56
C GLN A 361 9.78 -9.23 23.34
N VAL A 362 8.64 -8.53 23.32
CA VAL A 362 8.41 -7.33 24.14
C VAL A 362 8.52 -7.67 25.64
N ASP A 363 7.87 -8.75 26.09
CA ASP A 363 7.90 -9.17 27.50
C ASP A 363 9.32 -9.52 27.95
N SER A 364 10.06 -10.27 27.12
CA SER A 364 11.46 -10.64 27.38
C SER A 364 12.39 -9.41 27.39
N ALA A 365 12.22 -8.50 26.41
CA ALA A 365 13.04 -7.29 26.32
C ALA A 365 12.74 -6.31 27.49
N ARG A 366 11.48 -6.24 27.93
CA ARG A 366 11.09 -5.48 29.14
C ARG A 366 11.81 -6.01 30.38
N THR A 367 11.74 -7.31 30.60
CA THR A 367 12.41 -7.97 31.72
C THR A 367 13.92 -7.74 31.67
N ALA A 368 14.56 -7.89 30.51
CA ALA A 368 15.98 -7.64 30.34
C ALA A 368 16.35 -6.17 30.64
N ARG A 369 15.55 -5.20 30.19
CA ARG A 369 15.75 -3.78 30.49
C ARG A 369 15.64 -3.51 32.00
N ASP A 370 14.64 -4.07 32.66
CA ASP A 370 14.39 -3.84 34.09
C ASP A 370 15.53 -4.44 34.94
N ILE A 371 16.02 -5.63 34.58
CA ILE A 371 17.21 -6.26 35.24
C ILE A 371 18.45 -5.42 34.97
N ALA A 372 18.69 -4.97 33.73
CA ALA A 372 19.85 -4.14 33.40
C ALA A 372 19.84 -2.79 34.16
N GLN A 373 18.65 -2.19 34.34
CA GLN A 373 18.48 -0.96 35.13
C GLN A 373 18.87 -1.19 36.58
N VAL A 374 18.35 -2.23 37.24
CA VAL A 374 18.68 -2.56 38.62
C VAL A 374 20.19 -2.88 38.78
N THR A 375 20.77 -3.58 37.80
CA THR A 375 22.20 -3.91 37.79
C THR A 375 23.04 -2.64 37.69
N TYR A 376 22.69 -1.73 36.77
CA TYR A 376 23.40 -0.45 36.65
C TYR A 376 23.30 0.40 37.90
N ASP A 377 22.13 0.49 38.54
CA ASP A 377 21.92 1.28 39.76
C ASP A 377 22.76 0.73 40.93
N LYS A 378 22.75 -0.59 41.15
CA LYS A 378 23.54 -1.24 42.18
C LYS A 378 25.04 -1.11 41.92
N THR A 379 25.50 -1.28 40.68
CA THR A 379 26.92 -1.16 40.33
C THR A 379 27.39 0.29 40.50
N THR A 380 26.56 1.27 40.17
CA THR A 380 26.87 2.69 40.36
C THR A 380 26.97 3.06 41.83
N LEU A 381 26.06 2.53 42.66
CA LEU A 381 26.11 2.72 44.10
C LEU A 381 27.39 2.08 44.70
N GLY A 382 27.73 0.85 44.28
CA GLY A 382 28.95 0.18 44.69
C GLY A 382 30.22 0.94 44.30
N TYR A 383 30.28 1.52 43.11
CA TYR A 383 31.38 2.37 42.68
C TYR A 383 31.52 3.63 43.54
N ARG A 384 30.41 4.30 43.86
CA ARG A 384 30.42 5.47 44.75
C ARG A 384 30.95 5.16 46.13
N ASN A 385 30.69 3.94 46.61
CA ASN A 385 31.17 3.44 47.93
C ASN A 385 32.56 2.78 47.85
N GLY A 386 33.26 2.83 46.70
CA GLY A 386 34.58 2.24 46.51
C GLY A 386 34.63 0.72 46.43
N LEU A 387 33.45 0.05 46.27
CA LEU A 387 33.36 -1.42 46.24
C LEU A 387 33.61 -1.99 44.83
N PHE A 388 33.34 -1.22 43.79
CA PHE A 388 33.49 -1.65 42.38
C PHE A 388 34.35 -0.67 41.59
N PRO A 389 35.19 -1.15 40.65
CA PRO A 389 35.93 -0.29 39.73
C PRO A 389 35.00 0.34 38.66
N LEU A 390 35.43 1.50 38.11
CA LEU A 390 34.68 2.22 37.08
C LEU A 390 34.29 1.35 35.89
N PHE A 391 35.16 0.44 35.43
CA PHE A 391 34.91 -0.47 34.34
C PHE A 391 33.59 -1.26 34.47
N GLN A 392 33.26 -1.73 35.69
CA GLN A 392 32.00 -2.44 35.94
C GLN A 392 30.78 -1.52 35.73
N VAL A 393 30.87 -0.24 36.11
CA VAL A 393 29.78 0.74 35.86
C VAL A 393 29.61 1.00 34.38
N LEU A 394 30.72 1.17 33.63
CA LEU A 394 30.66 1.36 32.18
C LEU A 394 30.05 0.15 31.45
N THR A 395 30.43 -1.07 31.89
CA THR A 395 29.87 -2.31 31.34
C THR A 395 28.36 -2.43 31.61
N ALA A 396 27.94 -2.19 32.88
CA ALA A 396 26.53 -2.23 33.24
C ALA A 396 25.72 -1.18 32.54
N ARG A 397 26.27 0.03 32.27
CA ARG A 397 25.65 1.08 31.50
C ARG A 397 25.48 0.69 30.03
N ALA A 398 26.51 0.13 29.40
CA ALA A 398 26.42 -0.36 28.02
C ALA A 398 25.33 -1.43 27.89
N ALA A 399 25.25 -2.37 28.84
CA ALA A 399 24.22 -3.39 28.90
C ALA A 399 22.80 -2.78 29.03
N LEU A 400 22.63 -1.75 29.87
CA LEU A 400 21.37 -1.03 30.03
C LEU A 400 20.96 -0.30 28.73
N THR A 401 21.90 0.40 28.09
CA THR A 401 21.64 1.08 26.81
C THR A 401 21.19 0.09 25.75
N GLN A 402 21.88 -1.05 25.61
CA GLN A 402 21.50 -2.10 24.68
C GLN A 402 20.12 -2.69 25.00
N ALA A 403 19.79 -2.90 26.25
CA ALA A 403 18.49 -3.39 26.69
C ALA A 403 17.37 -2.37 26.43
N ARG A 404 17.62 -1.06 26.59
CA ARG A 404 16.67 0.02 26.25
C ARG A 404 16.40 0.05 24.73
N ILE A 405 17.44 -0.05 23.90
CA ILE A 405 17.33 -0.12 22.46
C ILE A 405 16.49 -1.34 22.06
N ALA A 406 16.82 -2.52 22.56
CA ALA A 406 16.12 -3.76 22.26
C ALA A 406 14.64 -3.72 22.67
N TYR A 407 14.32 -3.14 23.82
CA TYR A 407 12.94 -2.96 24.28
C TYR A 407 12.17 -1.99 23.37
N THR A 408 12.76 -0.85 23.02
CA THR A 408 12.15 0.13 22.10
C THR A 408 11.86 -0.50 20.74
N GLN A 409 12.83 -1.21 20.16
CA GLN A 409 12.64 -1.91 18.88
C GLN A 409 11.52 -2.96 18.97
N ALA A 410 11.53 -3.78 20.03
CA ALA A 410 10.53 -4.84 20.22
C ALA A 410 9.11 -4.29 20.30
N VAL A 411 8.90 -3.14 20.94
CA VAL A 411 7.58 -2.50 21.07
C VAL A 411 7.02 -2.08 19.72
N TYR A 412 7.79 -1.35 18.91
CA TYR A 412 7.32 -0.86 17.61
C TYR A 412 7.26 -1.99 16.57
N ASP A 413 8.17 -2.96 16.62
CA ASP A 413 8.12 -4.16 15.78
C ASP A 413 6.86 -4.99 16.06
N ALA A 414 6.45 -5.09 17.33
CA ALA A 414 5.22 -5.80 17.69
C ALA A 414 3.97 -5.03 17.24
N ALA A 415 3.98 -3.70 17.30
CA ALA A 415 2.91 -2.85 16.78
C ALA A 415 2.79 -2.98 15.24
N ALA A 416 3.90 -2.93 14.53
CA ALA A 416 3.94 -3.15 13.08
C ALA A 416 3.43 -4.55 12.71
N ALA A 417 3.86 -5.61 13.42
CA ALA A 417 3.42 -6.97 13.16
C ALA A 417 1.91 -7.18 13.42
N SER A 418 1.35 -6.56 14.46
CA SER A 418 -0.09 -6.60 14.73
C SER A 418 -0.89 -5.90 13.63
N THR A 419 -0.40 -4.78 13.11
CA THR A 419 -1.03 -4.07 12.00
C THR A 419 -0.91 -4.84 10.69
N THR A 420 0.24 -5.49 10.41
CA THR A 420 0.38 -6.39 9.26
C THR A 420 -0.62 -7.54 9.32
N LEU A 421 -0.85 -8.10 10.51
CA LEU A 421 -1.88 -9.10 10.70
C LEU A 421 -3.29 -8.52 10.44
N SER A 422 -3.59 -7.31 10.93
CA SER A 422 -4.89 -6.65 10.71
C SER A 422 -5.14 -6.32 9.23
N THR A 423 -4.12 -5.91 8.48
CA THR A 423 -4.23 -5.69 7.02
C THR A 423 -4.44 -7.01 6.27
N ALA A 424 -3.80 -8.10 6.71
CA ALA A 424 -4.06 -9.44 6.15
C ALA A 424 -5.52 -9.89 6.34
N PHE A 425 -6.23 -9.39 7.35
CA PHE A 425 -7.68 -9.59 7.56
C PHE A 425 -8.57 -8.66 6.74
N ALA A 426 -8.05 -8.01 5.70
CA ALA A 426 -8.80 -7.08 4.85
C ALA A 426 -9.38 -5.86 5.62
N GLY A 427 -8.64 -5.35 6.61
CA GLY A 427 -8.99 -4.11 7.32
C GLY A 427 -10.27 -4.17 8.18
N SER A 428 -10.89 -5.33 8.33
CA SER A 428 -12.18 -5.49 9.02
C SER A 428 -12.07 -6.00 10.45
N MET A 429 -10.87 -5.93 11.04
CA MET A 429 -10.74 -6.14 12.47
C MET A 429 -11.37 -4.97 13.25
N PRO A 430 -12.20 -5.20 14.25
CA PRO A 430 -12.50 -4.16 15.21
C PRO A 430 -11.19 -3.70 15.84
N THR A 431 -10.91 -2.40 15.72
CA THR A 431 -9.76 -1.78 16.37
C THR A 431 -9.84 -2.16 17.85
N PRO A 432 -8.80 -2.79 18.46
CA PRO A 432 -8.83 -3.02 19.88
C PRO A 432 -9.05 -1.68 20.58
N ALA A 433 -9.95 -1.64 21.55
CA ALA A 433 -10.23 -0.46 22.31
C ALA A 433 -8.90 0.16 22.83
N PRO A 434 -8.73 1.48 22.76
CA PRO A 434 -7.52 2.11 23.25
C PRO A 434 -7.28 1.67 24.69
N ALA A 435 -6.11 1.08 24.94
CA ALA A 435 -5.71 0.71 26.29
C ALA A 435 -5.67 1.98 27.16
N PRO A 436 -6.06 1.89 28.45
CA PRO A 436 -5.97 3.02 29.34
C PRO A 436 -4.53 3.55 29.34
N ALA A 437 -4.39 4.86 29.18
CA ALA A 437 -3.12 5.55 29.10
C ALA A 437 -2.21 5.11 30.26
N VAL A 438 -1.05 4.57 29.95
CA VAL A 438 0.00 4.32 30.95
C VAL A 438 0.43 5.69 31.46
N PRO A 439 0.34 5.98 32.75
CA PRO A 439 0.80 7.27 33.27
C PRO A 439 2.26 7.46 32.90
N ALA A 440 2.56 8.62 32.33
CA ALA A 440 3.93 9.02 32.03
C ALA A 440 4.81 8.83 33.29
N PRO A 441 6.07 8.38 33.17
CA PRO A 441 6.96 8.33 34.31
C PRO A 441 7.03 9.72 34.92
N ALA A 442 6.68 9.80 36.20
CA ALA A 442 6.66 11.05 36.94
C ALA A 442 8.02 11.74 36.81
N PRO A 443 8.08 13.04 36.52
CA PRO A 443 9.33 13.76 36.56
C PRO A 443 9.90 13.63 38.01
N LEU A 444 11.15 13.22 38.09
CA LEU A 444 11.86 13.18 39.38
C LEU A 444 11.88 14.61 39.94
N ALA A 445 10.96 14.87 40.87
CA ALA A 445 10.90 16.10 41.63
C ALA A 445 12.13 16.14 42.55
N GLY A 446 13.14 16.89 42.12
CA GLY A 446 14.22 17.31 42.97
C GLY A 446 13.70 18.35 43.95
N THR A 447 13.16 17.92 45.08
CA THR A 447 12.92 18.79 46.24
C THR A 447 14.20 18.85 47.06
N ILE A 448 14.93 19.93 46.85
CA ILE A 448 15.91 20.40 47.85
C ILE A 448 15.10 20.83 49.06
N GLY A 449 15.05 19.95 50.08
CA GLY A 449 14.48 20.27 51.39
C GLY A 449 15.39 21.21 52.14
N THR A 450 15.01 22.47 52.25
CA THR A 450 15.51 23.37 53.27
C THR A 450 14.86 22.99 54.61
N SER A 451 15.67 22.55 55.55
CA SER A 451 15.30 22.34 56.95
C SER A 451 15.07 23.68 57.68
N PRO A 452 14.04 23.85 58.46
CA PRO A 452 14.05 24.81 59.55
C PRO A 452 14.24 24.10 60.89
N ALA A 453 15.06 24.75 61.69
CA ALA A 453 15.46 24.38 63.02
C ALA A 453 14.33 24.50 64.08
N GLY A 454 14.33 23.60 65.01
CA GLY A 454 14.17 23.85 66.45
C GLY A 454 12.76 24.15 66.99
N THR A 455 12.29 23.28 67.85
CA THR A 455 12.01 23.51 69.27
C THR A 455 11.50 22.23 69.91
N GLY A 456 12.16 21.81 71.01
CA GLY A 456 11.75 20.71 71.88
C GLY A 456 10.69 21.17 72.92
N PRO A 457 10.52 20.50 74.06
CA PRO A 457 9.91 19.20 74.24
C PRO A 457 8.68 19.32 75.21
N SER A 458 7.76 18.35 75.23
CA SER A 458 6.92 18.16 76.45
C SER A 458 6.45 16.70 76.60
N ARG A 459 6.64 16.26 77.76
CA ARG A 459 6.29 15.03 78.52
C ARG A 459 4.80 14.74 78.52
N ALA A 460 4.42 13.49 78.55
CA ALA A 460 3.60 12.79 79.56
C ALA A 460 3.05 11.52 78.90
N SER A 461 3.37 10.35 79.35
CA SER A 461 2.90 9.54 80.50
C SER A 461 1.74 8.61 80.17
N SER A 462 1.96 7.38 80.59
CA SER A 462 1.01 6.33 80.99
C SER A 462 0.38 5.49 79.91
N GLY A 463 0.62 4.23 79.87
CA GLY A 463 0.10 3.16 80.68
C GLY A 463 -0.51 2.14 79.79
N GLY A 464 -0.11 0.91 79.80
CA GLY A 464 -0.69 -0.16 80.50
C GLY A 464 -0.89 -1.41 79.62
N ARG A 465 -0.25 -2.48 79.95
CA ARG A 465 -0.72 -3.93 80.04
C ARG A 465 -1.47 -4.48 78.84
N GLY A 466 -1.18 -5.66 78.34
CA GLY A 466 -0.79 -6.96 78.87
C GLY A 466 -0.87 -7.98 77.73
N GLY A 467 -0.05 -9.00 77.96
CA GLY A 467 0.02 -10.19 77.15
C GLY A 467 -1.22 -11.13 77.30
N PRO A 468 -1.19 -12.40 76.88
CA PRO A 468 0.04 -13.25 76.73
C PRO A 468 0.38 -13.58 75.27
#